data_f940895a9a489293d159a7a02155e9db
#
_entry.id   f940895a9a489293d159a7a02155e9db
#
_cell.length_a   1.000
_cell.length_b   1.000
_cell.length_c   1.000
_cell.angle_alpha   90.00
_cell.angle_beta   90.00
_cell.angle_gamma   90.00
#
_symmetry.space_group_name_H-M   'P 1'
#
loop_
_entity.id
_entity.type
_entity.pdbx_description
1 polymer ?
#
loop_
_entity_poly.entity_id
_entity_poly.type
_entity_poly.pdbx_seq_one_letter_code
_entity_poly.pdbx_strand_id
1 'polypeptide(L)'
;DNYLPYVNGESAEPFPLYVKPSRKLSVQDMKEAMRDHFEDTPFDMTQDVGAGPFKVPYRFRPMSFEVDGKSYCMERAIATQQTGFTLVGQMRNWLPDPVGGVLWFGVDDANTCVYIPMYCGITQVPECFSPENGSMYDFSWTSAFWIHNWVANMAYARYEPMIGDI
;
A
#
# COMPACT_ATOMS: atom_id res chain seq x y z
N ASP A 1 -19.42 -2.89 8.05
CA ASP A 1 -20.82 -2.51 7.75
C ASP A 1 -21.32 -1.32 8.57
N ASN A 2 -20.84 -1.12 9.80
CA ASN A 2 -21.33 -0.04 10.69
C ASN A 2 -21.03 1.39 10.17
N TYR A 3 -20.10 1.54 9.26
CA TYR A 3 -19.66 2.84 8.73
C TYR A 3 -20.14 3.13 7.30
N LEU A 4 -20.82 2.19 6.66
CA LEU A 4 -21.37 2.36 5.31
C LEU A 4 -22.29 3.56 5.17
N PRO A 5 -23.20 3.85 6.15
CA PRO A 5 -24.06 5.03 6.06
C PRO A 5 -23.30 6.35 5.96
N TYR A 6 -22.15 6.48 6.65
CA TYR A 6 -21.31 7.66 6.53
C TYR A 6 -20.65 7.76 5.15
N VAL A 7 -20.08 6.66 4.67
CA VAL A 7 -19.42 6.62 3.34
C VAL A 7 -20.43 6.89 2.22
N ASN A 8 -21.66 6.39 2.35
CA ASN A 8 -22.73 6.65 1.38
C ASN A 8 -23.35 8.05 1.48
N GLY A 9 -22.92 8.87 2.45
CA GLY A 9 -23.52 10.20 2.68
C GLY A 9 -24.91 10.19 3.33
N GLU A 10 -25.31 9.07 3.92
CA GLU A 10 -26.58 8.85 4.60
C GLU A 10 -26.52 9.30 6.08
N SER A 11 -25.33 9.43 6.63
CA SER A 11 -25.06 9.86 8.00
C SER A 11 -23.98 10.92 8.03
N ALA A 12 -24.12 11.89 8.93
CA ALA A 12 -23.08 12.89 9.21
C ALA A 12 -22.08 12.43 10.28
N GLU A 13 -22.28 11.26 10.88
CA GLU A 13 -21.39 10.73 11.92
C GLU A 13 -20.11 10.17 11.27
N PRO A 14 -18.94 10.80 11.50
CA PRO A 14 -17.70 10.39 10.87
C PRO A 14 -17.15 9.10 11.45
N PHE A 15 -16.17 8.51 10.78
CA PHE A 15 -15.39 7.41 11.34
C PHE A 15 -14.75 7.81 12.66
N PRO A 16 -14.70 6.90 13.65
CA PRO A 16 -13.91 7.13 14.86
C PRO A 16 -12.42 7.21 14.51
N LEU A 17 -11.66 7.95 15.29
CA LEU A 17 -10.22 8.11 15.10
C LEU A 17 -9.48 6.76 15.17
N TYR A 18 -9.97 5.82 15.94
CA TYR A 18 -9.43 4.47 16.09
C TYR A 18 -10.55 3.47 16.37
N VAL A 19 -10.33 2.24 15.97
CA VAL A 19 -11.23 1.11 16.18
C VAL A 19 -10.49 0.01 16.94
N LYS A 20 -11.15 -0.54 17.98
CA LYS A 20 -10.62 -1.71 18.67
C LYS A 20 -10.82 -2.94 17.77
N PRO A 21 -9.75 -3.63 17.35
CA PRO A 21 -9.89 -4.83 16.54
C PRO A 21 -10.56 -5.96 17.35
N SER A 22 -11.30 -6.81 16.67
CA SER A 22 -11.98 -7.98 17.26
C SER A 22 -11.03 -9.10 17.68
N ARG A 23 -9.80 -9.10 17.11
CA ARG A 23 -8.72 -10.05 17.41
C ARG A 23 -7.38 -9.33 17.50
N LYS A 24 -6.37 -10.00 18.01
CA LYS A 24 -4.99 -9.50 17.89
C LYS A 24 -4.56 -9.55 16.44
N LEU A 25 -3.92 -8.49 15.98
CA LEU A 25 -3.37 -8.38 14.64
C LEU A 25 -1.90 -8.84 14.62
N SER A 26 -1.54 -9.55 13.58
CA SER A 26 -0.17 -9.97 13.30
C SER A 26 0.55 -8.94 12.42
N VAL A 27 1.85 -9.10 12.23
CA VAL A 27 2.61 -8.31 11.24
C VAL A 27 2.06 -8.54 9.83
N GLN A 28 1.63 -9.76 9.53
CA GLN A 28 1.06 -10.07 8.22
C GLN A 28 -0.26 -9.31 7.98
N ASP A 29 -1.15 -9.26 8.96
CA ASP A 29 -2.38 -8.45 8.87
C ASP A 29 -2.09 -6.98 8.57
N MET A 30 -1.01 -6.44 9.17
CA MET A 30 -0.62 -5.05 8.91
C MET A 30 -0.04 -4.86 7.50
N LYS A 31 0.72 -5.82 6.99
CA LYS A 31 1.21 -5.81 5.62
C LYS A 31 0.06 -5.89 4.61
N GLU A 32 -0.93 -6.74 4.87
CA GLU A 32 -2.14 -6.86 4.05
C GLU A 32 -2.95 -5.57 4.05
N ALA A 33 -3.14 -4.95 5.22
CA ALA A 33 -3.80 -3.65 5.30
C ALA A 33 -3.09 -2.55 4.49
N MET A 34 -1.75 -2.60 4.38
CA MET A 34 -0.99 -1.66 3.55
C MET A 34 -1.15 -1.92 2.04
N ARG A 35 -1.63 -3.11 1.65
CA ARG A 35 -1.86 -3.53 0.27
C ARG A 35 -3.31 -3.37 -0.20
N ASP A 36 -4.19 -2.92 0.67
CA ASP A 36 -5.63 -2.93 0.49
C ASP A 36 -6.10 -1.91 -0.58
N HIS A 37 -6.98 -2.37 -1.48
CA HIS A 37 -7.70 -1.56 -2.47
C HIS A 37 -9.22 -1.72 -2.30
N PHE A 38 -9.67 -2.00 -1.07
CA PHE A 38 -11.06 -2.21 -0.69
C PHE A 38 -11.69 -3.46 -1.31
N GLU A 39 -10.87 -4.47 -1.61
CA GLU A 39 -11.29 -5.75 -2.15
C GLU A 39 -12.37 -6.39 -1.24
N ASP A 40 -13.31 -7.11 -1.83
CA ASP A 40 -14.44 -7.75 -1.14
C ASP A 40 -15.38 -6.77 -0.40
N THR A 41 -15.33 -5.48 -0.73
CA THR A 41 -16.25 -4.46 -0.22
C THR A 41 -17.06 -3.83 -1.36
N PRO A 42 -18.14 -3.06 -1.05
CA PRO A 42 -18.84 -2.30 -2.07
C PRO A 42 -18.00 -1.23 -2.79
N PHE A 43 -16.80 -0.93 -2.28
CA PHE A 43 -15.85 0.05 -2.81
C PHE A 43 -14.64 -0.59 -3.48
N ASP A 44 -14.71 -1.87 -3.83
CA ASP A 44 -13.64 -2.59 -4.51
C ASP A 44 -13.20 -1.85 -5.78
N MET A 45 -11.99 -1.32 -5.72
CA MET A 45 -11.44 -0.47 -6.78
C MET A 45 -11.04 -1.25 -8.03
N THR A 46 -11.11 -2.58 -8.00
CA THR A 46 -10.84 -3.47 -9.14
C THR A 46 -12.10 -3.82 -9.95
N GLN A 47 -13.29 -3.50 -9.44
CA GLN A 47 -14.56 -4.00 -10.01
C GLN A 47 -15.39 -2.91 -10.71
N ASP A 48 -15.13 -1.65 -10.48
CA ASP A 48 -15.91 -0.58 -11.06
C ASP A 48 -15.48 -0.20 -12.50
N VAL A 49 -16.23 0.68 -13.13
CA VAL A 49 -15.92 1.17 -14.49
C VAL A 49 -14.58 1.89 -14.57
N GLY A 50 -14.12 2.50 -13.47
CA GLY A 50 -12.84 3.19 -13.37
C GLY A 50 -11.64 2.26 -13.42
N ALA A 51 -11.82 0.96 -13.09
CA ALA A 51 -10.79 -0.06 -13.14
C ALA A 51 -10.42 -0.47 -14.58
N GLY A 52 -11.33 -0.26 -15.53
CA GLY A 52 -11.11 -0.61 -16.93
C GLY A 52 -11.00 -2.12 -17.18
N PRO A 53 -10.57 -2.52 -18.39
CA PRO A 53 -10.59 -3.93 -18.81
C PRO A 53 -9.54 -4.80 -18.08
N PHE A 54 -8.57 -4.19 -17.42
CA PHE A 54 -7.52 -4.90 -16.68
C PHE A 54 -7.66 -4.80 -15.16
N LYS A 55 -8.80 -4.32 -14.68
CA LYS A 55 -9.13 -4.19 -13.26
C LYS A 55 -8.08 -3.41 -12.44
N VAL A 56 -7.58 -2.31 -13.00
CA VAL A 56 -6.55 -1.48 -12.36
C VAL A 56 -7.13 -0.72 -11.18
N PRO A 57 -6.63 -0.91 -9.93
CA PRO A 57 -7.16 -0.23 -8.75
C PRO A 57 -6.68 1.21 -8.59
N TYR A 58 -6.13 1.80 -9.61
CA TYR A 58 -5.63 3.17 -9.63
C TYR A 58 -6.66 4.12 -10.21
N ARG A 59 -6.75 5.34 -9.66
CA ARG A 59 -7.61 6.40 -10.19
C ARG A 59 -6.80 7.59 -10.64
N PHE A 60 -7.14 8.08 -11.84
CA PHE A 60 -6.53 9.29 -12.39
C PHE A 60 -7.09 10.55 -11.69
N ARG A 61 -6.34 11.62 -11.75
CA ARG A 61 -6.80 12.94 -11.30
C ARG A 61 -7.67 13.60 -12.40
N PRO A 62 -8.60 14.47 -12.01
CA PRO A 62 -8.85 14.96 -10.64
C PRO A 62 -9.52 13.92 -9.75
N MET A 63 -9.20 13.99 -8.44
CA MET A 63 -9.81 13.13 -7.41
C MET A 63 -11.17 13.65 -6.96
N SER A 64 -11.62 14.79 -7.45
CA SER A 64 -12.93 15.39 -7.19
C SER A 64 -13.53 15.94 -8.48
N PHE A 65 -14.86 15.92 -8.55
CA PHE A 65 -15.63 16.41 -9.67
C PHE A 65 -17.01 16.91 -9.21
N GLU A 66 -17.70 17.68 -10.05
CA GLU A 66 -19.04 18.18 -9.76
C GLU A 66 -20.06 17.59 -10.73
N VAL A 67 -21.23 17.21 -10.19
CA VAL A 67 -22.40 16.81 -10.96
C VAL A 67 -23.61 17.53 -10.37
N ASP A 68 -24.36 18.27 -11.19
CA ASP A 68 -25.57 18.99 -10.79
C ASP A 68 -25.39 19.90 -9.56
N GLY A 69 -24.22 20.57 -9.46
CA GLY A 69 -23.87 21.46 -8.36
C GLY A 69 -23.50 20.77 -7.06
N LYS A 70 -23.34 19.44 -7.09
CA LYS A 70 -22.82 18.66 -5.94
C LYS A 70 -21.41 18.20 -6.22
N SER A 71 -20.55 18.34 -5.22
CA SER A 71 -19.16 17.87 -5.25
C SER A 71 -19.07 16.41 -4.83
N TYR A 72 -18.33 15.64 -5.61
CA TYR A 72 -18.02 14.22 -5.34
C TYR A 72 -16.52 14.03 -5.32
N CYS A 73 -16.05 13.02 -4.59
CA CYS A 73 -14.67 12.57 -4.66
C CYS A 73 -14.59 11.11 -5.09
N MET A 74 -13.50 10.77 -5.76
CA MET A 74 -13.18 9.38 -6.11
C MET A 74 -12.54 8.67 -4.92
N GLU A 75 -12.72 7.37 -4.84
CA GLU A 75 -12.07 6.51 -3.88
C GLU A 75 -10.55 6.61 -4.01
N ARG A 76 -9.88 6.50 -2.89
CA ARG A 76 -8.43 6.39 -2.83
C ARG A 76 -8.06 5.24 -1.89
N ALA A 77 -7.51 4.19 -2.46
CA ALA A 77 -7.06 3.02 -1.71
C ALA A 77 -5.94 3.36 -0.72
N ILE A 78 -5.72 2.48 0.26
CA ILE A 78 -4.57 2.52 1.15
C ILE A 78 -3.31 2.26 0.33
N ALA A 79 -3.29 1.17 -0.46
CA ALA A 79 -2.25 0.94 -1.45
C ALA A 79 -2.46 1.82 -2.69
N THR A 80 -1.43 2.53 -3.11
CA THR A 80 -1.46 3.33 -4.33
C THR A 80 -0.14 3.25 -5.06
N GLN A 81 -0.20 3.28 -6.39
CA GLN A 81 0.95 3.28 -7.28
C GLN A 81 1.95 4.42 -6.99
N GLN A 82 1.51 5.51 -6.35
CA GLN A 82 2.37 6.64 -6.00
C GLN A 82 3.14 6.43 -4.69
N THR A 83 2.98 5.30 -4.02
CA THR A 83 3.72 5.00 -2.80
C THR A 83 5.20 4.89 -3.12
N GLY A 84 6.04 5.60 -2.39
CA GLY A 84 7.50 5.53 -2.54
C GLY A 84 8.15 4.50 -1.63
N PHE A 85 7.54 4.25 -0.49
CA PHE A 85 7.95 3.21 0.46
C PHE A 85 6.82 2.90 1.44
N THR A 86 6.90 1.73 2.06
CA THR A 86 5.98 1.32 3.10
C THR A 86 6.75 0.66 4.24
N LEU A 87 6.24 0.76 5.46
CA LEU A 87 6.90 0.18 6.62
C LEU A 87 5.90 -0.30 7.67
N VAL A 88 6.27 -1.41 8.33
CA VAL A 88 5.56 -1.93 9.50
C VAL A 88 6.56 -2.12 10.63
N GLY A 89 6.36 -1.40 11.73
CA GLY A 89 7.18 -1.52 12.94
C GLY A 89 6.71 -2.68 13.81
N GLN A 90 7.62 -3.56 14.22
CA GLN A 90 7.35 -4.63 15.17
C GLN A 90 8.28 -4.51 16.38
N MET A 91 7.69 -4.28 17.56
CA MET A 91 8.42 -4.17 18.83
C MET A 91 8.18 -5.41 19.69
N ARG A 92 9.27 -6.05 20.14
CA ARG A 92 9.27 -7.30 20.92
C ARG A 92 10.10 -7.11 22.17
N ASN A 93 9.48 -6.54 23.22
CA ASN A 93 10.15 -6.20 24.48
C ASN A 93 10.66 -7.39 25.29
N TRP A 94 10.33 -8.61 24.89
CA TRP A 94 10.81 -9.86 25.48
C TRP A 94 12.11 -10.40 24.86
N LEU A 95 12.64 -9.69 23.85
CA LEU A 95 13.90 -10.03 23.18
C LEU A 95 14.97 -8.97 23.49
N PRO A 96 16.26 -9.32 23.37
CA PRO A 96 17.34 -8.35 23.49
C PRO A 96 17.20 -7.21 22.47
N ASP A 97 17.59 -5.99 22.85
CA ASP A 97 17.44 -4.77 22.07
C ASP A 97 17.91 -4.89 20.60
N PRO A 98 19.06 -5.51 20.28
CA PRO A 98 19.52 -5.61 18.89
C PRO A 98 18.55 -6.35 17.95
N VAL A 99 17.71 -7.22 18.49
CA VAL A 99 16.74 -8.04 17.75
C VAL A 99 15.30 -7.81 18.19
N GLY A 100 15.08 -7.00 19.21
CA GLY A 100 13.75 -6.69 19.77
C GLY A 100 12.89 -5.87 18.82
N GLY A 101 13.48 -4.89 18.14
CA GLY A 101 12.83 -4.06 17.15
C GLY A 101 13.11 -4.54 15.73
N VAL A 102 12.07 -4.60 14.91
CA VAL A 102 12.18 -4.89 13.47
C VAL A 102 11.36 -3.86 12.71
N LEU A 103 11.97 -3.26 11.72
CA LEU A 103 11.30 -2.48 10.70
C LEU A 103 11.14 -3.36 9.46
N TRP A 104 9.91 -3.73 9.14
CA TRP A 104 9.57 -4.37 7.90
C TRP A 104 9.44 -3.28 6.84
N PHE A 105 10.41 -3.21 5.96
CA PHE A 105 10.56 -2.12 5.00
C PHE A 105 10.38 -2.61 3.58
N GLY A 106 9.49 -1.94 2.84
CA GLY A 106 9.27 -2.15 1.42
C GLY A 106 9.45 -0.84 0.66
N VAL A 107 9.98 -0.90 -0.54
CA VAL A 107 10.17 0.25 -1.41
C VAL A 107 9.24 0.20 -2.60
N ASP A 108 8.90 1.38 -3.12
CA ASP A 108 7.99 1.60 -4.22
C ASP A 108 6.54 1.26 -3.86
N ASP A 109 5.75 0.75 -4.79
CA ASP A 109 4.33 0.47 -4.63
C ASP A 109 4.02 -0.47 -3.45
N ALA A 110 3.08 -0.07 -2.59
CA ALA A 110 2.75 -0.82 -1.39
C ALA A 110 2.16 -2.21 -1.66
N ASN A 111 1.46 -2.39 -2.79
CA ASN A 111 0.82 -3.65 -3.12
C ASN A 111 1.83 -4.71 -3.61
N THR A 112 2.78 -4.32 -4.46
CA THR A 112 3.69 -5.25 -5.13
C THR A 112 5.06 -5.38 -4.45
N CYS A 113 5.38 -4.52 -3.46
CA CYS A 113 6.68 -4.56 -2.80
C CYS A 113 6.87 -5.76 -1.87
N VAL A 114 8.13 -6.16 -1.71
CA VAL A 114 8.56 -7.15 -0.73
C VAL A 114 8.98 -6.45 0.56
N TYR A 115 8.44 -6.89 1.69
CA TYR A 115 8.82 -6.38 3.02
C TYR A 115 10.06 -7.09 3.53
N ILE A 116 11.15 -6.36 3.67
CA ILE A 116 12.43 -6.87 4.16
C ILE A 116 12.61 -6.51 5.64
N PRO A 117 12.98 -7.48 6.51
CA PRO A 117 13.19 -7.21 7.93
C PRO A 117 14.52 -6.47 8.15
N MET A 118 14.42 -5.23 8.65
CA MET A 118 15.54 -4.43 9.08
C MET A 118 15.57 -4.40 10.61
N TYR A 119 16.55 -5.03 11.23
CA TYR A 119 16.69 -5.05 12.68
C TYR A 119 17.34 -3.75 13.18
N CYS A 120 16.99 -3.32 14.40
CA CYS A 120 17.60 -2.15 15.02
C CYS A 120 19.14 -2.30 15.22
N GLY A 121 19.62 -3.53 15.34
CA GLY A 121 21.04 -3.85 15.47
C GLY A 121 21.78 -4.09 14.15
N ILE A 122 21.19 -3.74 12.99
CA ILE A 122 21.84 -3.93 11.70
C ILE A 122 23.10 -3.09 11.61
N THR A 123 24.20 -3.71 11.22
CA THR A 123 25.51 -3.05 11.10
C THR A 123 25.92 -2.82 9.64
N GLN A 124 25.24 -3.45 8.71
CA GLN A 124 25.48 -3.31 7.28
C GLN A 124 24.16 -3.27 6.53
N VAL A 125 23.97 -2.23 5.73
CA VAL A 125 22.82 -2.11 4.84
C VAL A 125 22.99 -3.07 3.67
N PRO A 126 21.97 -3.86 3.28
CA PRO A 126 22.02 -4.65 2.05
C PRO A 126 22.31 -3.77 0.83
N GLU A 127 23.10 -4.27 -0.10
CA GLU A 127 23.50 -3.51 -1.31
C GLU A 127 22.30 -2.93 -2.07
N CYS A 128 21.22 -3.68 -2.18
CA CYS A 128 20.00 -3.24 -2.88
C CYS A 128 19.31 -2.02 -2.24
N PHE A 129 19.65 -1.69 -1.00
CA PHE A 129 19.15 -0.49 -0.29
C PHE A 129 20.25 0.54 -0.05
N SER A 130 21.44 0.35 -0.58
CA SER A 130 22.52 1.34 -0.47
C SER A 130 22.12 2.63 -1.20
N PRO A 131 22.27 3.80 -0.57
CA PRO A 131 22.03 5.10 -1.21
C PRO A 131 22.84 5.34 -2.48
N GLU A 132 23.95 4.61 -2.63
CA GLU A 132 24.86 4.73 -3.77
C GLU A 132 24.48 3.80 -4.94
N ASN A 133 23.50 2.91 -4.72
CA ASN A 133 23.06 1.94 -5.70
C ASN A 133 21.88 2.47 -6.53
N GLY A 134 22.18 3.23 -7.56
CA GLY A 134 21.22 3.91 -8.39
C GLY A 134 20.76 5.26 -7.81
N SER A 135 20.11 6.05 -8.62
CA SER A 135 19.50 7.32 -8.24
C SER A 135 18.23 7.55 -9.06
N MET A 136 17.58 8.69 -8.88
CA MET A 136 16.43 9.06 -9.73
C MET A 136 16.81 9.22 -11.23
N TYR A 137 18.08 9.40 -11.51
CA TYR A 137 18.61 9.57 -12.88
C TYR A 137 19.40 8.37 -13.38
N ASP A 138 19.80 7.47 -12.47
CA ASP A 138 20.66 6.34 -12.78
C ASP A 138 19.96 5.03 -12.40
N PHE A 139 19.48 4.32 -13.41
CA PHE A 139 18.84 3.02 -13.24
C PHE A 139 19.86 1.96 -12.79
N SER A 140 19.45 1.10 -11.88
CA SER A 140 20.25 -0.04 -11.41
C SER A 140 19.42 -1.31 -11.24
N TRP A 141 19.83 -2.40 -11.88
CA TRP A 141 19.21 -3.72 -11.71
C TRP A 141 19.45 -4.37 -10.34
N THR A 142 20.34 -3.83 -9.53
CA THR A 142 20.61 -4.31 -8.17
C THR A 142 19.96 -3.43 -7.10
N SER A 143 19.33 -2.32 -7.48
CA SER A 143 18.57 -1.46 -6.58
C SER A 143 17.16 -2.01 -6.36
N ALA A 144 16.77 -2.21 -5.10
CA ALA A 144 15.44 -2.68 -4.74
C ALA A 144 14.35 -1.73 -5.28
N PHE A 145 14.55 -0.41 -5.16
CA PHE A 145 13.61 0.57 -5.68
C PHE A 145 13.37 0.39 -7.19
N TRP A 146 14.42 0.31 -7.99
CA TRP A 146 14.28 0.20 -9.44
C TRP A 146 13.64 -1.11 -9.90
N ILE A 147 13.95 -2.23 -9.24
CA ILE A 147 13.34 -3.52 -9.56
C ILE A 147 11.85 -3.50 -9.20
N HIS A 148 11.47 -3.05 -8.00
CA HIS A 148 10.07 -2.98 -7.61
C HIS A 148 9.29 -1.99 -8.49
N ASN A 149 9.87 -0.83 -8.79
CA ASN A 149 9.26 0.15 -9.70
C ASN A 149 9.02 -0.42 -11.10
N TRP A 150 9.97 -1.19 -11.63
CA TRP A 150 9.80 -1.87 -12.91
C TRP A 150 8.63 -2.85 -12.87
N VAL A 151 8.58 -3.73 -11.86
CA VAL A 151 7.52 -4.72 -11.69
C VAL A 151 6.16 -4.04 -11.50
N ALA A 152 6.06 -3.05 -10.62
CA ALA A 152 4.84 -2.32 -10.35
C ALA A 152 4.29 -1.62 -11.61
N ASN A 153 5.13 -0.92 -12.36
CA ASN A 153 4.71 -0.24 -13.59
C ASN A 153 4.20 -1.23 -14.65
N MET A 154 4.81 -2.40 -14.77
CA MET A 154 4.31 -3.44 -15.67
C MET A 154 2.99 -4.03 -15.17
N ALA A 155 2.86 -4.29 -13.87
CA ALA A 155 1.65 -4.81 -13.26
C ALA A 155 0.47 -3.86 -13.47
N TYR A 156 0.62 -2.57 -13.21
CA TYR A 156 -0.45 -1.59 -13.41
C TYR A 156 -0.82 -1.36 -14.88
N ALA A 157 0.01 -1.74 -15.83
CA ALA A 157 -0.37 -1.75 -17.24
C ALA A 157 -1.35 -2.88 -17.60
N ARG A 158 -1.32 -4.00 -16.86
CA ARG A 158 -2.18 -5.18 -17.04
C ARG A 158 -2.43 -5.87 -15.70
N TYR A 159 -3.10 -5.20 -14.81
CA TYR A 159 -3.16 -5.56 -13.39
C TYR A 159 -3.68 -6.98 -13.15
N GLU A 160 -4.90 -7.29 -13.57
CA GLU A 160 -5.54 -8.58 -13.30
C GLU A 160 -4.68 -9.81 -13.72
N PRO A 161 -4.10 -9.86 -14.94
CA PRO A 161 -3.31 -11.03 -15.32
C PRO A 161 -1.92 -11.08 -14.68
N MET A 162 -1.41 -9.98 -14.13
CA MET A 162 -0.05 -9.92 -13.57
C MET A 162 -0.01 -10.01 -12.05
N ILE A 163 -1.01 -9.48 -11.36
CA ILE A 163 -0.98 -9.42 -9.90
C ILE A 163 -0.99 -10.79 -9.23
N GLY A 164 -1.57 -11.80 -9.89
CA GLY A 164 -1.58 -13.17 -9.41
C GLY A 164 -0.23 -13.88 -9.46
N ASP A 165 0.72 -13.35 -10.23
CA ASP A 165 2.08 -13.88 -10.39
C ASP A 165 3.10 -13.15 -9.47
N ILE A 166 2.71 -12.05 -8.85
CA ILE A 166 3.51 -11.19 -7.97
C ILE A 166 3.21 -11.48 -6.49
#